data_ebbe34f7359a4df17c2d420feecdf69b
#
_entry.id   ebbe34f7359a4df17c2d420feecdf69b
#
_cell.length_a   1.000
_cell.length_b   1.000
_cell.length_c   1.000
_cell.angle_alpha   90.00
_cell.angle_beta   90.00
_cell.angle_gamma   90.00
#
_symmetry.space_group_name_H-M   'P 1'
#
loop_
_entity.id
_entity.type
_entity.pdbx_description
1 polymer ?
#
loop_
_entity_poly.entity_id
_entity_poly.type
_entity_poly.pdbx_seq_one_letter_code
_entity_poly.pdbx_strand_id
1 'polypeptide(L)'
;MNQLLPTIIRTLVAAATLSAAALTAHAQGVTGDVQAGQKKAEMCIGCHGIQGYQNSFPEIHKVPKISGQSDKYIVSALNAYKKGDRKHPSMRGIAGSLTEQDMADLGAF
;
A
#
# COMPACT_ATOMS: atom_id res chain seq x y z
N MET A 1 28.60 22.17 -45.48
CA MET A 1 28.16 20.81 -45.11
C MET A 1 28.42 20.46 -43.64
N ASN A 2 29.16 21.31 -42.88
CA ASN A 2 29.57 21.00 -41.49
C ASN A 2 28.71 21.63 -40.37
N GLN A 3 27.65 22.36 -40.68
CA GLN A 3 26.82 23.07 -39.66
C GLN A 3 25.58 22.27 -39.24
N LEU A 4 25.17 21.26 -40.01
CA LEU A 4 23.96 20.48 -39.74
C LEU A 4 24.17 19.39 -38.66
N LEU A 5 25.37 18.81 -38.61
CA LEU A 5 25.70 17.75 -37.63
C LEU A 5 25.60 18.19 -36.16
N PRO A 6 26.15 19.35 -35.76
CA PRO A 6 26.06 19.81 -34.37
C PRO A 6 24.61 20.17 -33.96
N THR A 7 23.79 20.60 -34.91
CA THR A 7 22.39 20.94 -34.62
C THR A 7 21.54 19.69 -34.39
N ILE A 8 21.75 18.63 -35.16
CA ILE A 8 21.06 17.35 -35.02
C ILE A 8 21.43 16.68 -33.68
N ILE A 9 22.72 16.72 -33.30
CA ILE A 9 23.19 16.16 -32.03
C ILE A 9 22.59 16.90 -30.85
N ARG A 10 22.51 18.23 -30.89
CA ARG A 10 21.90 19.05 -29.83
C ARG A 10 20.40 18.78 -29.66
N THR A 11 19.65 18.60 -30.73
CA THR A 11 18.22 18.29 -30.67
C THR A 11 17.95 16.88 -30.17
N LEU A 12 18.77 15.90 -30.52
CA LEU A 12 18.66 14.52 -30.01
C LEU A 12 18.98 14.42 -28.52
N VAL A 13 19.97 15.14 -28.04
CA VAL A 13 20.32 15.17 -26.59
C VAL A 13 19.22 15.85 -25.79
N ALA A 14 18.63 16.95 -26.30
CA ALA A 14 17.52 17.63 -25.62
C ALA A 14 16.26 16.76 -25.54
N ALA A 15 15.94 15.98 -26.57
CA ALA A 15 14.82 15.06 -26.58
C ALA A 15 15.00 13.88 -25.60
N ALA A 16 16.22 13.36 -25.48
CA ALA A 16 16.55 12.26 -24.56
C ALA A 16 16.44 12.68 -23.09
N THR A 17 16.80 13.91 -22.74
CA THR A 17 16.72 14.41 -21.35
C THR A 17 15.29 14.68 -20.91
N LEU A 18 14.39 15.12 -21.80
CA LEU A 18 12.96 15.30 -21.46
C LEU A 18 12.26 13.95 -21.19
N SER A 19 12.65 12.88 -21.88
CA SER A 19 12.06 11.55 -21.69
C SER A 19 12.43 10.90 -20.35
N ALA A 20 13.63 11.20 -19.82
CA ALA A 20 14.07 10.65 -18.53
C ALA A 20 13.34 11.28 -17.33
N ALA A 21 12.92 12.54 -17.42
CA ALA A 21 12.22 13.23 -16.34
C ALA A 21 10.76 12.73 -16.13
N ALA A 22 10.14 12.16 -17.14
CA ALA A 22 8.77 11.66 -17.05
C ALA A 22 8.64 10.30 -16.32
N LEU A 23 9.73 9.55 -16.15
CA LEU A 23 9.73 8.22 -15.52
C LEU A 23 9.83 8.23 -14.00
N THR A 24 10.14 9.35 -13.37
CA THR A 24 10.29 9.46 -11.92
C THR A 24 9.01 9.85 -11.16
N ALA A 25 7.92 10.15 -11.87
CA ALA A 25 6.68 10.66 -11.25
C ALA A 25 5.75 9.58 -10.67
N HIS A 26 6.06 8.28 -10.79
CA HIS A 26 5.13 7.19 -10.43
C HIS A 26 5.51 6.38 -9.19
N ALA A 27 6.47 6.83 -8.38
CA ALA A 27 6.91 6.11 -7.19
C ALA A 27 6.53 6.79 -5.87
N GLN A 28 5.61 7.75 -5.87
CA GLN A 28 5.06 8.27 -4.62
C GLN A 28 3.91 7.38 -4.18
N GLY A 29 4.20 6.47 -3.24
CA GLY A 29 3.17 5.69 -2.56
C GLY A 29 2.11 6.59 -1.94
N VAL A 30 0.89 6.09 -1.83
CA VAL A 30 -0.22 6.81 -1.21
C VAL A 30 0.14 7.18 0.23
N THR A 31 0.06 8.46 0.58
CA THR A 31 0.29 8.93 1.96
C THR A 31 -0.96 8.67 2.79
N GLY A 32 -0.80 8.03 3.94
CA GLY A 32 -1.91 7.75 4.85
C GLY A 32 -2.23 8.95 5.75
N ASP A 33 -3.51 9.06 6.13
CA ASP A 33 -4.03 10.01 7.11
C ASP A 33 -4.37 9.30 8.41
N VAL A 34 -3.74 9.72 9.52
CA VAL A 34 -3.91 9.11 10.85
C VAL A 34 -5.35 9.18 11.37
N GLN A 35 -6.04 10.30 11.15
CA GLN A 35 -7.41 10.47 11.64
C GLN A 35 -8.41 9.63 10.84
N ALA A 36 -8.21 9.53 9.53
CA ALA A 36 -8.99 8.63 8.69
C ALA A 36 -8.72 7.17 9.06
N GLY A 37 -7.46 6.81 9.32
CA GLY A 37 -7.04 5.49 9.79
C GLY A 37 -7.70 5.10 11.10
N GLN A 38 -7.74 6.01 12.08
CA GLN A 38 -8.41 5.79 13.37
C GLN A 38 -9.88 5.40 13.19
N LYS A 39 -10.62 6.13 12.37
CA LYS A 39 -12.03 5.81 12.09
C LYS A 39 -12.21 4.47 11.41
N LYS A 40 -11.34 4.13 10.48
CA LYS A 40 -11.37 2.86 9.75
C LYS A 40 -10.95 1.67 10.62
N ALA A 41 -10.08 1.89 11.60
CA ALA A 41 -9.61 0.86 12.53
C ALA A 41 -10.72 0.32 13.45
N GLU A 42 -11.85 1.00 13.58
CA GLU A 42 -13.00 0.53 14.38
C GLU A 42 -13.48 -0.85 13.94
N MET A 43 -13.44 -1.14 12.63
CA MET A 43 -13.79 -2.47 12.12
C MET A 43 -12.74 -3.56 12.48
N CYS A 44 -11.52 -3.16 12.80
CA CYS A 44 -10.40 -4.07 13.08
C CYS A 44 -10.32 -4.43 14.56
N ILE A 45 -10.60 -3.45 15.46
CA ILE A 45 -10.44 -3.60 16.91
C ILE A 45 -11.37 -4.64 17.52
N GLY A 46 -12.51 -4.93 16.89
CA GLY A 46 -13.43 -5.99 17.33
C GLY A 46 -12.79 -7.39 17.37
N CYS A 47 -11.74 -7.61 16.60
CA CYS A 47 -10.95 -8.83 16.61
C CYS A 47 -9.51 -8.57 17.10
N HIS A 48 -8.82 -7.59 16.53
CA HIS A 48 -7.41 -7.32 16.78
C HIS A 48 -7.12 -6.51 18.04
N GLY A 49 -8.13 -5.87 18.62
CA GLY A 49 -8.01 -5.11 19.86
C GLY A 49 -8.20 -5.94 21.15
N ILE A 50 -8.66 -7.17 21.05
CA ILE A 50 -8.96 -8.03 22.19
C ILE A 50 -7.77 -8.95 22.46
N GLN A 51 -7.18 -8.85 23.63
CA GLN A 51 -6.04 -9.67 24.01
C GLN A 51 -6.43 -11.15 24.13
N GLY A 52 -5.68 -12.03 23.42
CA GLY A 52 -5.90 -13.47 23.46
C GLY A 52 -7.14 -13.94 22.68
N TYR A 53 -7.76 -13.06 21.89
CA TYR A 53 -8.95 -13.42 21.10
C TYR A 53 -8.64 -14.54 20.10
N GLN A 54 -9.55 -15.49 20.05
CA GLN A 54 -9.53 -16.58 19.07
C GLN A 54 -10.84 -16.58 18.29
N ASN A 55 -10.73 -16.60 16.97
CA ASN A 55 -11.88 -16.80 16.11
C ASN A 55 -12.13 -18.31 15.93
N SER A 56 -13.37 -18.75 15.99
CA SER A 56 -13.75 -20.16 15.83
C SER A 56 -14.23 -20.51 14.43
N PHE A 57 -14.40 -19.53 13.55
CA PHE A 57 -14.86 -19.76 12.18
C PHE A 57 -13.96 -19.06 11.16
N PRO A 58 -13.62 -19.71 10.02
CA PRO A 58 -13.97 -21.09 9.62
C PRO A 58 -13.19 -22.17 10.37
N GLU A 59 -12.17 -21.81 11.11
CA GLU A 59 -11.36 -22.69 11.97
C GLU A 59 -10.85 -21.91 13.19
N ILE A 60 -10.46 -22.60 14.24
CA ILE A 60 -9.90 -21.95 15.42
C ILE A 60 -8.57 -21.28 15.06
N HIS A 61 -8.52 -19.96 15.14
CA HIS A 61 -7.36 -19.18 14.82
C HIS A 61 -7.12 -18.07 15.85
N LYS A 62 -5.90 -17.98 16.35
CA LYS A 62 -5.50 -16.85 17.23
C LYS A 62 -5.39 -15.58 16.41
N VAL A 63 -6.19 -14.59 16.76
CA VAL A 63 -6.13 -13.28 16.13
C VAL A 63 -4.92 -12.52 16.64
N PRO A 64 -3.98 -12.10 15.78
CA PRO A 64 -2.80 -11.38 16.23
C PRO A 64 -3.15 -9.97 16.68
N LYS A 65 -2.49 -9.50 17.73
CA LYS A 65 -2.50 -8.08 18.08
C LYS A 65 -1.65 -7.32 17.07
N ILE A 66 -2.19 -6.27 16.47
CA ILE A 66 -1.51 -5.49 15.42
C ILE A 66 -1.13 -4.08 15.84
N SER A 67 -1.60 -3.60 16.99
CA SER A 67 -1.22 -2.29 17.52
C SER A 67 0.31 -2.20 17.74
N GLY A 68 0.90 -1.09 17.27
CA GLY A 68 2.35 -0.87 17.33
C GLY A 68 3.14 -1.54 16.21
N GLN A 69 2.46 -2.14 15.23
CA GLN A 69 3.12 -2.66 14.03
C GLN A 69 3.50 -1.51 13.09
N SER A 70 4.51 -1.69 12.24
CA SER A 70 4.93 -0.65 11.30
C SER A 70 3.87 -0.43 10.21
N ASP A 71 3.72 0.84 9.80
CA ASP A 71 2.87 1.28 8.69
C ASP A 71 3.06 0.44 7.43
N LYS A 72 4.31 0.28 7.01
CA LYS A 72 4.70 -0.50 5.83
C LYS A 72 4.28 -1.96 5.93
N TYR A 73 4.39 -2.55 7.12
CA TYR A 73 3.97 -3.93 7.33
C TYR A 73 2.45 -4.06 7.23
N ILE A 74 1.69 -3.16 7.85
CA ILE A 74 0.22 -3.16 7.79
C ILE A 74 -0.25 -3.07 6.33
N VAL A 75 0.25 -2.10 5.57
CA VAL A 75 -0.09 -1.92 4.16
C VAL A 75 0.27 -3.16 3.33
N SER A 76 1.48 -3.70 3.53
CA SER A 76 1.94 -4.89 2.81
C SER A 76 1.09 -6.12 3.13
N ALA A 77 0.76 -6.34 4.41
CA ALA A 77 -0.06 -7.47 4.85
C ALA A 77 -1.50 -7.40 4.28
N LEU A 78 -2.12 -6.22 4.32
CA LEU A 78 -3.47 -6.01 3.75
C LEU A 78 -3.47 -6.24 2.23
N ASN A 79 -2.46 -5.74 1.51
CA ASN A 79 -2.30 -6.00 0.09
C ASN A 79 -2.11 -7.50 -0.22
N ALA A 80 -1.32 -8.21 0.58
CA ALA A 80 -1.12 -9.65 0.42
C ALA A 80 -2.42 -10.45 0.62
N TYR A 81 -3.26 -10.06 1.58
CA TYR A 81 -4.60 -10.64 1.73
C TYR A 81 -5.51 -10.29 0.54
N LYS A 82 -5.52 -9.05 0.10
CA LYS A 82 -6.34 -8.60 -1.05
C LYS A 82 -5.99 -9.35 -2.33
N LYS A 83 -4.70 -9.54 -2.59
CA LYS A 83 -4.19 -10.29 -3.76
C LYS A 83 -4.35 -11.80 -3.64
N GLY A 84 -4.54 -12.32 -2.42
CA GLY A 84 -4.66 -13.75 -2.16
C GLY A 84 -3.35 -14.47 -1.86
N ASP A 85 -2.24 -13.74 -1.70
CA ASP A 85 -0.94 -14.28 -1.29
C ASP A 85 -0.99 -14.79 0.16
N ARG A 86 -1.79 -14.15 1.00
CA ARG A 86 -2.16 -14.63 2.34
C ARG A 86 -3.57 -15.20 2.34
N LYS A 87 -3.75 -16.38 2.97
CA LYS A 87 -4.93 -17.22 2.77
C LYS A 87 -5.93 -17.28 3.94
N HIS A 88 -5.98 -16.29 4.80
CA HIS A 88 -6.99 -16.27 5.86
C HIS A 88 -8.32 -15.72 5.32
N PRO A 89 -9.43 -16.51 5.30
CA PRO A 89 -10.67 -16.13 4.62
C PRO A 89 -11.27 -14.81 5.13
N SER A 90 -11.37 -14.63 6.45
CA SER A 90 -11.91 -13.40 7.03
C SER A 90 -11.08 -12.18 6.63
N MET A 91 -9.75 -12.29 6.70
CA MET A 91 -8.86 -11.17 6.32
C MET A 91 -8.88 -10.89 4.82
N ARG A 92 -9.08 -11.90 3.98
CA ARG A 92 -9.28 -11.69 2.53
C ARG A 92 -10.57 -10.91 2.26
N GLY A 93 -11.65 -11.23 2.96
CA GLY A 93 -12.91 -10.51 2.85
C GLY A 93 -12.75 -9.04 3.26
N ILE A 94 -12.15 -8.77 4.41
CA ILE A 94 -11.88 -7.42 4.90
C ILE A 94 -10.97 -6.66 3.93
N ALA A 95 -9.80 -7.20 3.60
CA ALA A 95 -8.84 -6.52 2.74
C ALA A 95 -9.37 -6.31 1.31
N GLY A 96 -10.23 -7.20 0.82
CA GLY A 96 -10.88 -7.07 -0.49
C GLY A 96 -11.73 -5.81 -0.64
N SER A 97 -12.33 -5.33 0.46
CA SER A 97 -13.16 -4.13 0.48
C SER A 97 -12.36 -2.83 0.61
N LEU A 98 -11.07 -2.90 0.98
CA LEU A 98 -10.24 -1.71 1.19
C LEU A 98 -9.64 -1.17 -0.11
N THR A 99 -9.60 0.14 -0.23
CA THR A 99 -8.81 0.84 -1.26
C THR A 99 -7.34 0.94 -0.85
N GLU A 100 -6.46 1.34 -1.76
CA GLU A 100 -5.06 1.62 -1.42
C GLU A 100 -4.93 2.76 -0.40
N GLN A 101 -5.79 3.79 -0.51
CA GLN A 101 -5.85 4.87 0.45
C GLN A 101 -6.27 4.37 1.84
N ASP A 102 -7.29 3.51 1.91
CA ASP A 102 -7.72 2.94 3.20
C ASP A 102 -6.61 2.16 3.89
N MET A 103 -5.84 1.38 3.11
CA MET A 103 -4.71 0.63 3.65
C MET A 103 -3.58 1.54 4.14
N ALA A 104 -3.31 2.64 3.41
CA ALA A 104 -2.32 3.63 3.81
C ALA A 104 -2.75 4.37 5.09
N ASP A 105 -4.03 4.75 5.19
CA ASP A 105 -4.59 5.40 6.36
C ASP A 105 -4.52 4.50 7.61
N LEU A 106 -4.90 3.22 7.44
CA LEU A 106 -4.79 2.22 8.51
C LEU A 106 -3.35 1.97 8.94
N GLY A 107 -2.41 2.02 8.01
CA GLY A 107 -0.98 1.91 8.32
C GLY A 107 -0.45 3.12 9.07
N ALA A 108 -0.95 4.33 8.79
CA ALA A 108 -0.54 5.57 9.42
C ALA A 108 -1.05 5.71 10.87
N PHE A 109 -2.17 5.07 11.24
CA PHE A 109 -2.75 5.05 12.59
C PHE A 109 -2.03 4.08 13.51
#